data_be4689b2dfa8551f4c07d1576253262b
#
_entry.id   be4689b2dfa8551f4c07d1576253262b
#
_cell.length_a   1.000
_cell.length_b   1.000
_cell.length_c   1.000
_cell.angle_alpha   90.00
_cell.angle_beta   90.00
_cell.angle_gamma   90.00
#
_symmetry.space_group_name_H-M   'P 1'
#
loop_
_entity.id
_entity.type
_entity.pdbx_description
1 polymer ?
#
loop_
_entity_poly.entity_id
_entity_poly.type
_entity_poly.pdbx_seq_one_letter_code
_entity_poly.pdbx_strand_id
1 'polypeptide(L)'
;MVFGYMIVQRLLILVKVFSRLPDSFSRVFACVLNAATRPFDGINYYGSCAAALVYNRHRMGAKMFRVIASLQRKLTRESEDALHRGMHFPARWDPYFKDCMTLEDLYRYPGQHFDFHARQLTLTATD
;
A
#
# COMPACT_ATOMS: atom_id res chain seq x y z
N MET A 1 -10.37 1.23 -1.32
CA MET A 1 -9.35 2.08 -1.98
C MET A 1 -8.72 3.14 -1.07
N VAL A 2 -9.47 4.05 -0.43
CA VAL A 2 -8.89 5.09 0.46
C VAL A 2 -8.09 4.49 1.61
N PHE A 3 -8.55 3.39 2.19
CA PHE A 3 -7.84 2.68 3.26
C PHE A 3 -6.47 2.16 2.79
N GLY A 4 -6.39 1.59 1.58
CA GLY A 4 -5.12 1.16 1.00
C GLY A 4 -4.11 2.29 0.82
N TYR A 5 -4.54 3.46 0.36
CA TYR A 5 -3.65 4.63 0.22
C TYR A 5 -3.15 5.18 1.55
N MET A 6 -3.95 5.12 2.61
CA MET A 6 -3.50 5.49 3.97
C MET A 6 -2.45 4.50 4.49
N ILE A 7 -2.61 3.22 4.19
CA ILE A 7 -1.64 2.17 4.54
C ILE A 7 -0.30 2.43 3.84
N VAL A 8 -0.29 2.79 2.55
CA VAL A 8 0.94 3.05 1.80
C VAL A 8 1.84 4.07 2.51
N GLN A 9 1.29 5.15 3.06
CA GLN A 9 2.10 6.12 3.80
C GLN A 9 2.78 5.52 5.03
N ARG A 10 2.14 4.55 5.69
CA ARG A 10 2.72 3.83 6.83
C ARG A 10 3.77 2.82 6.37
N LEU A 11 3.51 2.15 5.25
CA LEU A 11 4.46 1.23 4.64
C LEU A 11 5.75 1.93 4.19
N LEU A 12 5.67 3.15 3.64
CA LEU A 12 6.85 3.95 3.30
C LEU A 12 7.73 4.24 4.52
N ILE A 13 7.11 4.55 5.67
CA ILE A 13 7.85 4.75 6.93
C ILE A 13 8.50 3.45 7.38
N LEU A 14 7.76 2.34 7.31
CA LEU A 14 8.29 1.02 7.68
C LEU A 14 9.52 0.66 6.85
N VAL A 15 9.47 0.80 5.54
CA VAL A 15 10.63 0.50 4.68
C VAL A 15 11.80 1.40 5.02
N LYS A 16 11.58 2.69 5.26
CA LYS A 16 12.66 3.62 5.66
C LYS A 16 13.33 3.22 6.97
N VAL A 17 12.58 2.69 7.92
CA VAL A 17 13.12 2.24 9.21
C VAL A 17 13.80 0.89 9.05
N PHE A 18 13.10 -0.12 8.52
CA PHE A 18 13.61 -1.48 8.43
C PHE A 18 14.79 -1.63 7.47
N SER A 19 14.86 -0.83 6.40
CA SER A 19 16.01 -0.84 5.48
C SER A 19 17.31 -0.34 6.09
N ARG A 20 17.27 0.24 7.29
CA ARG A 20 18.44 0.65 8.08
C ARG A 20 18.83 -0.36 9.15
N LEU A 21 17.98 -1.35 9.39
CA LEU A 21 18.21 -2.43 10.36
C LEU A 21 18.82 -3.64 9.65
N PRO A 22 19.45 -4.56 10.39
CA PRO A 22 19.89 -5.84 9.84
C PRO A 22 18.75 -6.57 9.14
N ASP A 23 19.04 -7.22 8.02
CA ASP A 23 18.06 -7.92 7.15
C ASP A 23 17.22 -8.95 7.89
N SER A 24 17.77 -9.58 8.92
CA SER A 24 17.08 -10.53 9.78
C SER A 24 15.80 -9.97 10.41
N PHE A 25 15.77 -8.69 10.77
CA PHE A 25 14.58 -8.07 11.38
C PHE A 25 13.41 -8.02 10.41
N SER A 26 13.62 -7.55 9.19
CA SER A 26 12.57 -7.50 8.18
C SER A 26 12.13 -8.90 7.74
N ARG A 27 13.05 -9.87 7.71
CA ARG A 27 12.75 -11.27 7.39
C ARG A 27 11.82 -11.90 8.43
N VAL A 28 12.12 -11.73 9.71
CA VAL A 28 11.25 -12.21 10.81
C VAL A 28 9.91 -11.51 10.76
N PHE A 29 9.90 -10.19 10.57
CA PHE A 29 8.67 -9.41 10.43
C PHE A 29 7.79 -9.92 9.29
N ALA A 30 8.34 -10.12 8.09
CA ALA A 30 7.61 -10.65 6.94
C ALA A 30 7.09 -12.07 7.18
N CYS A 31 7.89 -12.92 7.84
CA CYS A 31 7.49 -14.29 8.19
C CYS A 31 6.28 -14.30 9.14
N VAL A 32 6.31 -13.50 10.20
CA VAL A 32 5.20 -13.40 11.17
C VAL A 32 3.93 -12.88 10.48
N LEU A 33 4.04 -11.86 9.64
CA LEU A 33 2.90 -11.31 8.92
C LEU A 33 2.34 -12.29 7.88
N ASN A 34 3.18 -13.02 7.17
CA ASN A 34 2.75 -14.07 6.24
C ASN A 34 2.00 -15.22 6.94
N ALA A 35 2.31 -15.48 8.21
CA ALA A 35 1.55 -16.43 9.03
C ALA A 35 0.20 -15.87 9.50
N ALA A 36 0.08 -14.54 9.60
CA ALA A 36 -1.09 -13.84 10.11
C ALA A 36 -2.05 -13.33 9.01
N THR A 37 -2.16 -14.03 7.87
CA THR A 37 -3.02 -13.60 6.75
C THR A 37 -4.50 -13.54 7.11
N ARG A 38 -5.04 -14.53 7.83
CA ARG A 38 -6.46 -14.56 8.22
C ARG A 38 -6.91 -13.37 9.08
N PRO A 39 -6.20 -12.97 10.16
CA PRO A 39 -6.51 -11.74 10.89
C PRO A 39 -6.44 -10.50 9.99
N PHE A 40 -5.48 -10.45 9.07
CA PHE A 40 -5.34 -9.35 8.14
C PHE A 40 -6.54 -9.21 7.19
N ASP A 41 -7.01 -10.32 6.62
CA ASP A 41 -8.20 -10.32 5.75
C ASP A 41 -9.43 -9.78 6.48
N GLY A 42 -9.62 -10.17 7.74
CA GLY A 42 -10.68 -9.64 8.59
C GLY A 42 -10.55 -8.13 8.80
N ILE A 43 -9.38 -7.65 9.19
CA ILE A 43 -9.10 -6.22 9.41
C ILE A 43 -9.31 -5.43 8.11
N ASN A 44 -8.85 -5.94 6.98
CA ASN A 44 -9.01 -5.30 5.67
C ASN A 44 -10.49 -5.21 5.27
N TYR A 45 -11.26 -6.29 5.46
CA TYR A 45 -12.69 -6.32 5.17
C TYR A 45 -13.47 -5.31 6.03
N TYR A 46 -13.33 -5.39 7.35
CA TYR A 46 -14.05 -4.49 8.26
C TYR A 46 -13.59 -3.05 8.13
N GLY A 47 -12.30 -2.81 7.91
CA GLY A 47 -11.74 -1.49 7.65
C GLY A 47 -12.30 -0.86 6.36
N SER A 48 -12.47 -1.66 5.31
CA SER A 48 -13.08 -1.22 4.05
C SER A 48 -14.55 -0.89 4.21
N CYS A 49 -15.31 -1.70 4.95
CA CYS A 49 -16.72 -1.44 5.28
C CYS A 49 -16.87 -0.14 6.09
N ALA A 50 -16.06 0.04 7.13
CA ALA A 50 -16.07 1.26 7.94
C ALA A 50 -15.69 2.49 7.12
N ALA A 51 -14.70 2.40 6.25
CA ALA A 51 -14.32 3.48 5.34
C ALA A 51 -15.46 3.84 4.37
N ALA A 52 -16.20 2.86 3.86
CA ALA A 52 -17.34 3.09 2.98
C ALA A 52 -18.49 3.85 3.70
N LEU A 53 -18.68 3.64 5.00
CA LEU A 53 -19.67 4.37 5.80
C LEU A 53 -19.26 5.82 6.05
N VAL A 54 -17.96 6.08 6.23
CA VAL A 54 -17.44 7.41 6.58
C VAL A 54 -17.21 8.27 5.34
N TYR A 55 -16.75 7.67 4.24
CA TYR A 55 -16.39 8.38 3.01
C TYR A 55 -17.46 8.20 1.94
N ASN A 56 -18.28 9.24 1.74
CA ASN A 56 -19.19 9.28 0.62
C ASN A 56 -18.44 9.56 -0.71
N ARG A 57 -19.13 9.35 -1.84
CA ARG A 57 -18.60 9.52 -3.20
C ARG A 57 -17.90 10.86 -3.44
N HIS A 58 -18.44 11.96 -2.91
CA HIS A 58 -17.91 13.30 -3.13
C HIS A 58 -16.64 13.59 -2.31
N ARG A 59 -16.58 13.11 -1.08
CA ARG A 59 -15.41 13.29 -0.20
C ARG A 59 -14.23 12.40 -0.58
N MET A 60 -14.53 11.23 -1.17
CA MET A 60 -13.51 10.25 -1.52
C MET A 60 -12.57 10.76 -2.61
N GLY A 61 -13.09 11.42 -3.65
CA GLY A 61 -12.28 11.99 -4.73
C GLY A 61 -11.28 13.04 -4.21
N ALA A 62 -11.77 14.02 -3.46
CA ALA A 62 -10.92 15.07 -2.88
C ALA A 62 -9.84 14.52 -1.96
N LYS A 63 -10.15 13.49 -1.15
CA LYS A 63 -9.17 12.84 -0.29
C LYS A 63 -8.12 12.08 -1.09
N MET A 64 -8.53 11.37 -2.13
CA MET A 64 -7.64 10.64 -3.02
C MET A 64 -6.64 11.58 -3.70
N PHE A 65 -7.10 12.71 -4.24
CA PHE A 65 -6.20 13.72 -4.82
C PHE A 65 -5.17 14.24 -3.83
N ARG A 66 -5.56 14.51 -2.58
CA ARG A 66 -4.63 14.97 -1.54
C ARG A 66 -3.57 13.92 -1.22
N VAL A 67 -3.95 12.65 -1.14
CA VAL A 67 -3.01 11.55 -0.86
C VAL A 67 -2.04 11.36 -2.01
N ILE A 68 -2.52 11.34 -3.25
CA ILE A 68 -1.68 11.24 -4.45
C ILE A 68 -0.70 12.41 -4.51
N ALA A 69 -1.18 13.65 -4.35
CA ALA A 69 -0.32 14.83 -4.33
C ALA A 69 0.72 14.78 -3.20
N SER A 70 0.37 14.21 -2.04
CA SER A 70 1.30 14.00 -0.93
C SER A 70 2.37 12.96 -1.27
N LEU A 71 2.00 11.85 -1.91
CA LEU A 71 2.94 10.82 -2.34
C LEU A 71 3.89 11.35 -3.41
N GLN A 72 3.39 12.10 -4.39
CA GLN A 72 4.21 12.73 -5.42
C GLN A 72 5.23 13.69 -4.81
N ARG A 73 4.82 14.57 -3.90
CA ARG A 73 5.74 15.47 -3.19
C ARG A 73 6.79 14.74 -2.36
N LYS A 74 6.44 13.60 -1.78
CA LYS A 74 7.41 12.77 -1.05
C LYS A 74 8.39 12.12 -2.01
N LEU A 75 7.90 11.55 -3.11
CA LEU A 75 8.72 10.92 -4.13
C LEU A 75 9.77 11.88 -4.70
N THR A 76 9.38 13.12 -5.02
CA THR A 76 10.32 14.14 -5.54
C THR A 76 11.41 14.57 -4.55
N ARG A 77 11.26 14.23 -3.27
CA ARG A 77 12.25 14.52 -2.22
C ARG A 77 13.12 13.32 -1.85
N GLU A 78 12.81 12.14 -2.38
CA GLU A 78 13.63 10.96 -2.13
C GLU A 78 14.90 11.00 -2.97
N SER A 79 16.02 10.59 -2.38
CA SER A 79 17.24 10.34 -3.12
C SER A 79 17.16 9.01 -3.87
N GLU A 80 17.93 8.87 -4.94
CA GLU A 80 18.01 7.64 -5.72
C GLU A 80 18.44 6.45 -4.85
N ASP A 81 19.43 6.66 -3.98
CA ASP A 81 19.86 5.64 -3.01
C ASP A 81 18.73 5.22 -2.05
N ALA A 82 17.89 6.17 -1.63
CA ALA A 82 16.77 5.86 -0.75
C ALA A 82 15.71 5.03 -1.47
N LEU A 83 15.45 5.30 -2.74
CA LEU A 83 14.48 4.56 -3.56
C LEU A 83 14.86 3.09 -3.74
N HIS A 84 16.16 2.80 -3.83
CA HIS A 84 16.67 1.43 -3.99
C HIS A 84 16.76 0.63 -2.67
N ARG A 85 16.60 1.28 -1.51
CA ARG A 85 16.55 0.56 -0.23
C ARG A 85 15.28 -0.24 -0.10
N GLY A 86 15.41 -1.47 0.37
CA GLY A 86 14.30 -2.39 0.53
C GLY A 86 14.32 -3.15 1.84
N MET A 87 13.27 -3.93 2.04
CA MET A 87 13.12 -4.85 3.17
C MET A 87 12.33 -6.09 2.73
N HIS A 88 12.41 -7.16 3.52
CA HIS A 88 11.50 -8.30 3.35
C HIS A 88 10.06 -7.90 3.64
N PHE A 89 9.14 -8.35 2.81
CA PHE A 89 7.74 -7.96 2.82
C PHE A 89 6.81 -9.19 2.90
N PRO A 90 5.62 -9.07 3.49
CA PRO A 90 4.65 -10.16 3.56
C PRO A 90 3.98 -10.38 2.19
N ALA A 91 4.62 -11.12 1.31
CA ALA A 91 4.17 -11.34 -0.07
C ALA A 91 2.79 -12.01 -0.19
N ARG A 92 2.31 -12.66 0.88
CA ARG A 92 0.96 -13.29 0.89
C ARG A 92 -0.18 -12.32 1.09
N TRP A 93 0.09 -11.06 1.44
CA TRP A 93 -0.95 -10.09 1.78
C TRP A 93 -1.58 -9.41 0.57
N ASP A 94 -0.84 -9.31 -0.53
CA ASP A 94 -1.31 -8.65 -1.74
C ASP A 94 -0.62 -9.25 -2.98
N PRO A 95 -1.32 -9.40 -4.12
CA PRO A 95 -0.74 -9.95 -5.34
C PRO A 95 0.47 -9.19 -5.90
N TYR A 96 0.59 -7.91 -5.55
CA TYR A 96 1.71 -7.05 -5.97
C TYR A 96 2.85 -6.97 -4.97
N PHE A 97 2.71 -7.61 -3.80
CA PHE A 97 3.80 -7.70 -2.84
C PHE A 97 4.77 -8.80 -3.26
N LYS A 98 6.05 -8.48 -3.17
CA LYS A 98 7.18 -9.37 -3.42
C LYS A 98 7.83 -9.74 -2.09
N ASP A 99 8.63 -10.82 -2.08
CA ASP A 99 9.40 -11.22 -0.88
C ASP A 99 10.35 -10.12 -0.39
N CYS A 100 10.84 -9.28 -1.31
CA CYS A 100 11.58 -8.07 -0.99
C CYS A 100 11.01 -6.91 -1.80
N MET A 101 10.69 -5.80 -1.14
CA MET A 101 10.19 -4.59 -1.77
C MET A 101 11.07 -3.40 -1.44
N THR A 102 11.36 -2.60 -2.44
CA THR A 102 12.08 -1.34 -2.30
C THR A 102 11.11 -0.19 -2.01
N LEU A 103 11.65 0.96 -1.63
CA LEU A 103 10.87 2.17 -1.47
C LEU A 103 10.21 2.59 -2.81
N GLU A 104 10.92 2.39 -3.93
CA GLU A 104 10.40 2.62 -5.29
C GLU A 104 9.20 1.71 -5.59
N ASP A 105 9.28 0.42 -5.29
CA ASP A 105 8.16 -0.52 -5.45
C ASP A 105 6.92 -0.03 -4.69
N LEU A 106 7.08 0.49 -3.48
CA LEU A 106 5.97 1.01 -2.69
C LEU A 106 5.36 2.30 -3.26
N TYR A 107 6.14 3.16 -3.90
CA TYR A 107 5.58 4.32 -4.60
C TYR A 107 4.81 3.92 -5.86
N ARG A 108 5.19 2.82 -6.53
CA ARG A 108 4.47 2.27 -7.69
C ARG A 108 3.22 1.47 -7.30
N TYR A 109 3.23 0.85 -6.13
CA TYR A 109 2.17 -0.05 -5.65
C TYR A 109 0.75 0.55 -5.72
N PRO A 110 0.48 1.82 -5.31
CA PRO A 110 -0.86 2.38 -5.39
C PRO A 110 -1.46 2.38 -6.80
N GLY A 111 -0.65 2.67 -7.81
CA GLY A 111 -1.08 2.63 -9.22
C GLY A 111 -1.43 1.21 -9.66
N GLN A 112 -0.55 0.25 -9.37
CA GLN A 112 -0.76 -1.16 -9.70
C GLN A 112 -2.01 -1.72 -9.03
N HIS A 113 -2.22 -1.41 -7.76
CA HIS A 113 -3.39 -1.83 -6.99
C HIS A 113 -4.68 -1.19 -7.51
N PHE A 114 -4.63 0.07 -7.92
CA PHE A 114 -5.75 0.74 -8.56
C PHE A 114 -6.12 0.07 -9.90
N ASP A 115 -5.15 -0.19 -10.76
CA ASP A 115 -5.36 -0.82 -12.06
C ASP A 115 -5.95 -2.22 -11.92
N PHE A 116 -5.52 -2.98 -10.90
CA PHE A 116 -6.07 -4.28 -10.57
C PHE A 116 -7.57 -4.20 -10.27
N HIS A 117 -7.98 -3.30 -9.40
CA HIS A 117 -9.38 -3.11 -9.07
C HIS A 117 -10.19 -2.49 -10.21
N ALA A 118 -9.61 -1.58 -10.99
CA ALA A 118 -10.27 -0.99 -12.14
C ALA A 118 -10.64 -2.04 -13.21
N ARG A 119 -9.79 -3.05 -13.41
CA ARG A 119 -10.08 -4.18 -14.32
C ARG A 119 -11.21 -5.10 -13.84
N GLN A 120 -11.47 -5.13 -12.52
CA GLN A 120 -12.57 -5.91 -11.95
C GLN A 120 -13.92 -5.20 -12.07
N LEU A 121 -13.91 -3.88 -12.32
CA LEU A 121 -15.13 -3.10 -12.52
C LEU A 121 -15.53 -3.17 -13.99
N THR A 122 -16.48 -4.02 -14.33
CA THR A 122 -17.21 -3.95 -15.60
C THR A 122 -18.16 -2.75 -15.51
N LEU A 123 -17.68 -1.59 -15.94
CA LEU A 123 -18.55 -0.44 -16.17
C LEU A 123 -19.32 -0.70 -17.47
N THR A 124 -20.53 -1.24 -17.36
CA THR A 124 -21.52 -1.15 -18.44
C THR A 124 -21.86 0.33 -18.59
N ALA A 125 -21.39 0.93 -19.68
CA ALA A 125 -21.92 2.21 -20.12
C ALA A 125 -23.42 1.99 -20.39
N THR A 126 -24.27 2.50 -19.52
CA THR A 126 -25.68 2.71 -19.83
C THR A 126 -25.71 3.96 -20.70
N ASP A 127 -26.01 3.76 -21.99
CA ASP A 127 -26.38 4.82 -22.92
C ASP A 127 -27.58 5.63 -22.40
#